data_e4292972f182530e74d82132ef035c93
#
_entry.id   e4292972f182530e74d82132ef035c93
#
_cell.length_a   1.000
_cell.length_b   1.000
_cell.length_c   1.000
_cell.angle_alpha   90.00
_cell.angle_beta   90.00
_cell.angle_gamma   90.00
#
_symmetry.space_group_name_H-M   'P 1'
#
loop_
_entity.id
_entity.type
_entity.pdbx_description
1 polymer ?
#
loop_
_entity_poly.entity_id
_entity_poly.type
_entity_poly.pdbx_seq_one_letter_code
_entity_poly.pdbx_strand_id
1 'polypeptide(L)'
;DGTFLGALTTVRADTEAHWSADDVCRRADFSLRCAYAHGTRAVRTHIDSRPPQDEISWPVFQDLRADWADRIDLQGVCLVGVDTMDPAGAFVRTADLVAEAGGVLGMVTYPVPDLHDKLRAFLRLAAERGLAADFHVDETMDPSSETLRAIAEAVLETGFDAPVVVGHCCSLSTQDEGRAMETLDLVARAGLNVVSLPMCNLFLQDRQAGRTPRDRGITLVHEMAARGIPVSFASDNTRDPFYAYGDMDMLEVMREATRIGHLDHAGPDWSRAFLTTPARACGFEAPSLTPGAPADLVLARARSWTELFARPQADRIVLRGGRAIDTTLPDYAELDDLMEKTAAPMRKPAE
;
A
#
# COMPACT_ATOMS: atom_id res chain seq x y z
N ASP A 1 -20.27 -0.15 3.45
CA ASP A 1 -20.72 -1.49 3.86
C ASP A 1 -19.55 -2.39 4.28
N GLY A 2 -18.31 -1.96 4.07
CA GLY A 2 -17.10 -2.68 4.45
C GLY A 2 -16.70 -3.80 3.48
N THR A 3 -17.18 -3.76 2.25
CA THR A 3 -16.73 -4.61 1.15
C THR A 3 -15.79 -3.86 0.22
N PHE A 4 -14.97 -4.56 -0.56
CA PHE A 4 -14.11 -3.93 -1.55
C PHE A 4 -14.88 -3.08 -2.58
N LEU A 5 -16.00 -3.58 -3.09
CA LEU A 5 -16.86 -2.81 -4.00
C LEU A 5 -17.47 -1.58 -3.32
N GLY A 6 -17.86 -1.72 -2.06
CA GLY A 6 -18.33 -0.62 -1.23
C GLY A 6 -17.24 0.43 -1.02
N ALA A 7 -15.99 0.01 -0.79
CA ALA A 7 -14.83 0.87 -0.66
C ALA A 7 -14.60 1.70 -1.94
N LEU A 8 -14.54 1.06 -3.11
CA LEU A 8 -14.39 1.75 -4.40
C LEU A 8 -15.50 2.77 -4.66
N THR A 9 -16.75 2.41 -4.35
CA THR A 9 -17.91 3.30 -4.52
C THR A 9 -17.82 4.50 -3.58
N THR A 10 -17.44 4.27 -2.33
CA THR A 10 -17.33 5.31 -1.31
C THR A 10 -16.21 6.29 -1.63
N VAL A 11 -15.01 5.80 -1.98
CA VAL A 11 -13.88 6.65 -2.37
C VAL A 11 -14.22 7.48 -3.60
N ARG A 12 -14.85 6.89 -4.62
CA ARG A 12 -15.24 7.63 -5.83
C ARG A 12 -16.20 8.79 -5.50
N ALA A 13 -17.21 8.53 -4.67
CA ALA A 13 -18.15 9.55 -4.25
C ALA A 13 -17.46 10.66 -3.42
N ASP A 14 -16.53 10.30 -2.54
CA ASP A 14 -15.78 11.26 -1.74
C ASP A 14 -14.85 12.10 -2.61
N THR A 15 -14.11 11.48 -3.53
CA THR A 15 -13.24 12.16 -4.49
C THR A 15 -14.00 13.21 -5.30
N GLU A 16 -15.12 12.82 -5.89
CA GLU A 16 -15.95 13.72 -6.72
C GLU A 16 -16.54 14.89 -5.92
N ALA A 17 -16.83 14.70 -4.63
CA ALA A 17 -17.49 15.69 -3.80
C ALA A 17 -16.52 16.63 -3.07
N HIS A 18 -15.34 16.18 -2.68
CA HIS A 18 -14.54 16.83 -1.63
C HIS A 18 -13.05 17.02 -1.96
N TRP A 19 -12.43 16.20 -2.83
CA TRP A 19 -10.98 16.18 -3.00
C TRP A 19 -10.44 17.37 -3.80
N SER A 20 -10.51 18.56 -3.21
CA SER A 20 -9.78 19.73 -3.71
C SER A 20 -8.29 19.63 -3.38
N ALA A 21 -7.46 20.49 -3.97
CA ALA A 21 -6.04 20.57 -3.67
C ALA A 21 -5.78 20.85 -2.19
N ASP A 22 -6.56 21.72 -1.55
CA ASP A 22 -6.47 22.03 -0.12
C ASP A 22 -6.80 20.79 0.74
N ASP A 23 -7.90 20.09 0.44
CA ASP A 23 -8.32 18.90 1.16
C ASP A 23 -7.26 17.78 1.06
N VAL A 24 -6.80 17.47 -0.14
CA VAL A 24 -5.77 16.45 -0.37
C VAL A 24 -4.47 16.81 0.33
N CYS A 25 -4.03 18.07 0.24
CA CYS A 25 -2.79 18.54 0.87
C CYS A 25 -2.86 18.42 2.39
N ARG A 26 -3.93 18.90 3.03
CA ARG A 26 -4.06 18.91 4.49
C ARG A 26 -4.15 17.50 5.07
N ARG A 27 -4.91 16.60 4.45
CA ARG A 27 -5.02 15.20 4.90
C ARG A 27 -3.70 14.45 4.71
N ALA A 28 -3.03 14.65 3.59
CA ALA A 28 -1.74 14.03 3.32
C ALA A 28 -0.66 14.54 4.28
N ASP A 29 -0.55 15.86 4.51
CA ASP A 29 0.39 16.42 5.47
C ASP A 29 0.14 15.92 6.90
N PHE A 30 -1.13 15.85 7.32
CA PHE A 30 -1.49 15.27 8.61
C PHE A 30 -0.99 13.82 8.75
N SER A 31 -1.20 13.00 7.72
CA SER A 31 -0.74 11.60 7.69
C SER A 31 0.79 11.50 7.70
N LEU A 32 1.48 12.38 7.00
CA LEU A 32 2.95 12.41 7.00
C LEU A 32 3.52 12.84 8.35
N ARG A 33 2.86 13.76 9.06
CA ARG A 33 3.24 14.13 10.44
C ARG A 33 3.09 12.95 11.39
N CYS A 34 2.00 12.17 11.28
CA CYS A 34 1.83 10.95 12.06
C CYS A 34 2.95 9.93 11.72
N ALA A 35 3.17 9.65 10.45
CA ALA A 35 4.21 8.73 10.00
C ALA A 35 5.61 9.12 10.50
N TYR A 36 5.94 10.41 10.43
CA TYR A 36 7.21 10.95 10.90
C TYR A 36 7.37 10.79 12.41
N ALA A 37 6.36 11.16 13.19
CA ALA A 37 6.35 11.01 14.65
C ALA A 37 6.49 9.54 15.06
N HIS A 38 5.91 8.62 14.31
CA HIS A 38 6.05 7.17 14.55
C HIS A 38 7.39 6.58 14.07
N GLY A 39 8.19 7.34 13.31
CA GLY A 39 9.53 6.94 12.92
C GLY A 39 9.67 6.44 11.48
N THR A 40 8.65 6.62 10.64
CA THR A 40 8.73 6.27 9.22
C THR A 40 9.73 7.17 8.49
N ARG A 41 10.61 6.60 7.68
CA ARG A 41 11.68 7.29 6.94
C ARG A 41 11.34 7.46 5.46
N ALA A 42 10.60 6.54 4.89
CA ALA A 42 10.22 6.57 3.49
C ALA A 42 8.79 6.06 3.30
N VAL A 43 8.06 6.62 2.36
CA VAL A 43 6.67 6.27 2.03
C VAL A 43 6.51 6.18 0.53
N ARG A 44 6.02 5.04 0.05
CA ARG A 44 5.39 4.92 -1.26
C ARG A 44 3.89 5.05 -1.06
N THR A 45 3.26 6.01 -1.72
CA THR A 45 1.82 6.27 -1.65
C THR A 45 1.16 6.18 -3.01
N HIS A 46 -0.08 5.70 -3.05
CA HIS A 46 -0.88 5.65 -4.26
C HIS A 46 -1.68 6.94 -4.42
N ILE A 47 -1.71 7.46 -5.64
CA ILE A 47 -2.31 8.74 -6.00
C ILE A 47 -3.43 8.47 -7.00
N ASP A 48 -4.67 8.76 -6.59
CA ASP A 48 -5.80 8.67 -7.50
C ASP A 48 -5.55 9.53 -8.73
N SER A 49 -5.44 8.84 -9.88
CA SER A 49 -4.99 9.42 -11.14
C SER A 49 -6.04 9.33 -12.24
N ARG A 50 -7.29 9.10 -11.88
CA ARG A 50 -8.40 9.19 -12.83
C ARG A 50 -8.71 10.66 -13.12
N PRO A 51 -8.74 11.10 -14.39
CA PRO A 51 -9.11 12.48 -14.72
C PRO A 51 -10.50 12.86 -14.18
N PRO A 52 -10.71 14.08 -13.65
CA PRO A 52 -9.74 15.19 -13.57
C PRO A 52 -8.86 15.19 -12.28
N GLN A 53 -8.96 14.16 -11.43
CA GLN A 53 -8.27 14.15 -10.13
C GLN A 53 -6.75 14.12 -10.27
N ASP A 54 -6.21 13.53 -11.33
CA ASP A 54 -4.79 13.54 -11.65
C ASP A 54 -4.19 14.96 -11.72
N GLU A 55 -4.93 15.92 -12.29
CA GLU A 55 -4.51 17.33 -12.38
C GLU A 55 -4.48 18.05 -11.03
N ILE A 56 -5.14 17.49 -10.01
CA ILE A 56 -5.18 18.00 -8.63
C ILE A 56 -4.14 17.28 -7.77
N SER A 57 -4.18 15.96 -7.75
CA SER A 57 -3.43 15.15 -6.78
C SER A 57 -1.93 15.12 -7.07
N TRP A 58 -1.50 15.08 -8.34
CA TRP A 58 -0.07 15.03 -8.67
C TRP A 58 0.69 16.32 -8.35
N PRO A 59 0.19 17.53 -8.65
CA PRO A 59 0.82 18.77 -8.19
C PRO A 59 0.93 18.84 -6.66
N VAL A 60 -0.14 18.51 -5.93
CA VAL A 60 -0.12 18.46 -4.46
C VAL A 60 0.95 17.48 -3.95
N PHE A 61 1.04 16.30 -4.56
CA PHE A 61 2.07 15.34 -4.19
C PHE A 61 3.49 15.87 -4.43
N GLN A 62 3.74 16.57 -5.53
CA GLN A 62 5.05 17.14 -5.83
C GLN A 62 5.43 18.23 -4.82
N ASP A 63 4.49 19.09 -4.44
CA ASP A 63 4.68 20.11 -3.41
C ASP A 63 4.98 19.46 -2.05
N LEU A 64 4.19 18.50 -1.63
CA LEU A 64 4.42 17.75 -0.39
C LEU A 64 5.78 17.03 -0.39
N ARG A 65 6.17 16.42 -1.51
CA ARG A 65 7.49 15.78 -1.62
C ARG A 65 8.63 16.77 -1.44
N ALA A 66 8.49 17.99 -1.97
CA ALA A 66 9.47 19.04 -1.78
C ALA A 66 9.49 19.54 -0.32
N ASP A 67 8.33 19.77 0.28
CA ASP A 67 8.20 20.26 1.65
C ASP A 67 8.70 19.25 2.69
N TRP A 68 8.56 17.94 2.40
CA TRP A 68 8.97 16.85 3.27
C TRP A 68 10.38 16.31 2.98
N ALA A 69 11.09 16.91 2.02
CA ALA A 69 12.49 16.55 1.77
C ALA A 69 13.32 16.58 3.07
N ASP A 70 14.26 15.65 3.23
CA ASP A 70 15.08 15.44 4.44
C ASP A 70 14.32 14.89 5.68
N ARG A 71 12.98 14.84 5.66
CA ARG A 71 12.18 14.23 6.73
C ARG A 71 11.66 12.86 6.36
N ILE A 72 10.95 12.77 5.24
CA ILE A 72 10.43 11.52 4.68
C ILE A 72 10.70 11.51 3.17
N ASP A 73 11.28 10.42 2.66
CA ASP A 73 11.41 10.19 1.22
C ASP A 73 10.06 9.76 0.67
N LEU A 74 9.48 10.56 -0.24
CA LEU A 74 8.16 10.30 -0.82
C LEU A 74 8.27 9.80 -2.26
N GLN A 75 7.55 8.71 -2.57
CA GLN A 75 7.36 8.19 -3.90
C GLN A 75 5.87 8.02 -4.20
N GLY A 76 5.40 8.58 -5.31
CA GLY A 76 4.02 8.48 -5.77
C GLY A 76 3.85 7.37 -6.80
N VAL A 77 2.75 6.63 -6.69
CA VAL A 77 2.30 5.65 -7.66
C VAL A 77 0.95 6.10 -8.22
N CYS A 78 0.77 6.11 -9.52
CA CYS A 78 -0.58 6.39 -10.05
C CYS A 78 -1.54 5.23 -9.75
N LEU A 79 -2.78 5.55 -9.49
CA LEU A 79 -3.83 4.57 -9.22
C LEU A 79 -5.00 4.79 -10.18
N VAL A 80 -5.22 3.81 -11.07
CA VAL A 80 -6.36 3.75 -11.99
C VAL A 80 -6.87 2.32 -12.07
N GLY A 81 -8.16 2.14 -12.35
CA GLY A 81 -8.72 0.80 -12.56
C GLY A 81 -8.35 0.24 -13.94
N VAL A 82 -8.15 -1.06 -14.02
CA VAL A 82 -7.85 -1.77 -15.29
C VAL A 82 -8.93 -1.57 -16.34
N ASP A 83 -10.19 -1.38 -15.94
CA ASP A 83 -11.31 -1.09 -16.84
C ASP A 83 -11.15 0.25 -17.57
N THR A 84 -10.54 1.23 -16.90
CA THR A 84 -10.32 2.59 -17.45
C THR A 84 -8.98 2.73 -18.19
N MET A 85 -8.15 1.71 -18.19
CA MET A 85 -6.86 1.70 -18.87
C MET A 85 -7.08 1.64 -20.40
N ASP A 86 -6.87 2.78 -21.05
CA ASP A 86 -6.87 2.90 -22.50
C ASP A 86 -5.42 3.13 -22.99
N PRO A 87 -4.77 2.11 -23.57
CA PRO A 87 -3.37 2.18 -23.96
C PRO A 87 -3.06 3.08 -25.17
N ALA A 88 -4.10 3.59 -25.82
CA ALA A 88 -3.97 4.51 -26.95
C ALA A 88 -4.52 5.92 -26.65
N GLY A 89 -5.10 6.14 -25.47
CA GLY A 89 -5.81 7.35 -25.11
C GLY A 89 -5.34 7.97 -23.81
N ALA A 90 -6.27 8.13 -22.86
CA ALA A 90 -6.05 8.86 -21.63
C ALA A 90 -4.91 8.29 -20.77
N PHE A 91 -4.73 6.98 -20.75
CA PHE A 91 -3.70 6.34 -19.93
C PHE A 91 -2.27 6.67 -20.39
N VAL A 92 -2.05 6.96 -21.68
CA VAL A 92 -0.74 7.44 -22.19
C VAL A 92 -0.37 8.75 -21.52
N ARG A 93 -1.32 9.69 -21.40
CA ARG A 93 -1.09 10.97 -20.72
C ARG A 93 -0.80 10.79 -19.23
N THR A 94 -1.51 9.87 -18.58
CA THR A 94 -1.22 9.50 -17.17
C THR A 94 0.19 8.97 -17.03
N ALA A 95 0.64 8.10 -17.94
CA ALA A 95 2.00 7.57 -17.92
C ALA A 95 3.07 8.66 -18.16
N ASP A 96 2.79 9.64 -19.04
CA ASP A 96 3.67 10.79 -19.26
C ASP A 96 3.75 11.66 -18.00
N LEU A 97 2.61 11.98 -17.36
CA LEU A 97 2.54 12.73 -16.12
C LEU A 97 3.34 12.05 -14.99
N VAL A 98 3.17 10.74 -14.85
CA VAL A 98 3.91 9.94 -13.86
C VAL A 98 5.41 9.98 -14.12
N ALA A 99 5.83 9.88 -15.36
CA ALA A 99 7.24 9.96 -15.75
C ALA A 99 7.84 11.34 -15.45
N GLU A 100 7.14 12.43 -15.79
CA GLU A 100 7.53 13.81 -15.49
C GLU A 100 7.62 14.05 -13.97
N ALA A 101 6.71 13.47 -13.20
CA ALA A 101 6.73 13.56 -11.75
C ALA A 101 7.78 12.65 -11.07
N GLY A 102 8.48 11.79 -11.82
CA GLY A 102 9.40 10.81 -11.26
C GLY A 102 8.69 9.79 -10.36
N GLY A 103 7.49 9.38 -10.76
CA GLY A 103 6.65 8.43 -10.05
C GLY A 103 6.81 6.98 -10.53
N VAL A 104 5.85 6.13 -10.13
CA VAL A 104 5.73 4.73 -10.52
C VAL A 104 4.40 4.52 -11.23
N LEU A 105 4.40 3.75 -12.30
CA LEU A 105 3.16 3.44 -13.02
C LEU A 105 2.38 2.37 -12.25
N GLY A 106 1.09 2.63 -11.96
CA GLY A 106 0.28 1.75 -11.14
C GLY A 106 -1.12 1.50 -11.69
N MET A 107 -1.71 0.37 -11.30
CA MET A 107 -3.05 -0.03 -11.72
C MET A 107 -3.70 -0.98 -10.71
N VAL A 108 -5.00 -0.81 -10.48
CA VAL A 108 -5.83 -1.81 -9.79
C VAL A 108 -6.28 -2.86 -10.79
N THR A 109 -6.01 -4.13 -10.52
CA THR A 109 -6.35 -5.24 -11.41
C THR A 109 -7.47 -6.11 -10.84
N TYR A 110 -8.40 -6.45 -11.69
CA TYR A 110 -9.46 -7.42 -11.47
C TYR A 110 -9.82 -8.07 -12.81
N PRO A 111 -10.53 -9.21 -12.81
CA PRO A 111 -10.84 -9.92 -14.04
C PRO A 111 -11.62 -9.06 -15.03
N VAL A 112 -11.04 -8.86 -16.23
CA VAL A 112 -11.69 -8.25 -17.41
C VAL A 112 -11.33 -9.08 -18.64
N PRO A 113 -12.18 -9.11 -19.68
CA PRO A 113 -11.95 -9.99 -20.83
C PRO A 113 -10.62 -9.76 -21.56
N ASP A 114 -10.12 -8.54 -21.60
CA ASP A 114 -8.90 -8.11 -22.29
C ASP A 114 -7.71 -7.88 -21.35
N LEU A 115 -7.72 -8.47 -20.15
CA LEU A 115 -6.71 -8.26 -19.12
C LEU A 115 -5.28 -8.44 -19.61
N HIS A 116 -4.99 -9.55 -20.30
CA HIS A 116 -3.64 -9.86 -20.80
C HIS A 116 -3.14 -8.81 -21.81
N ASP A 117 -4.00 -8.34 -22.69
CA ASP A 117 -3.63 -7.30 -23.66
C ASP A 117 -3.34 -5.98 -22.97
N LYS A 118 -4.15 -5.62 -21.97
CA LYS A 118 -3.95 -4.42 -21.14
C LYS A 118 -2.66 -4.50 -20.33
N LEU A 119 -2.37 -5.63 -19.70
CA LEU A 119 -1.13 -5.83 -18.95
C LEU A 119 0.11 -5.69 -19.83
N ARG A 120 0.11 -6.31 -21.04
CA ARG A 120 1.21 -6.15 -22.01
C ARG A 120 1.38 -4.71 -22.46
N ALA A 121 0.29 -4.01 -22.72
CA ALA A 121 0.32 -2.60 -23.10
C ALA A 121 0.82 -1.71 -21.97
N PHE A 122 0.37 -1.96 -20.74
CA PHE A 122 0.83 -1.28 -19.53
C PHE A 122 2.35 -1.43 -19.32
N LEU A 123 2.85 -2.66 -19.35
CA LEU A 123 4.29 -2.93 -19.16
C LEU A 123 5.13 -2.32 -20.27
N ARG A 124 4.63 -2.29 -21.52
CA ARG A 124 5.29 -1.59 -22.61
C ARG A 124 5.37 -0.09 -22.38
N LEU A 125 4.26 0.55 -21.97
CA LEU A 125 4.22 1.98 -21.65
C LEU A 125 5.17 2.33 -20.51
N ALA A 126 5.25 1.46 -19.49
CA ALA A 126 6.19 1.61 -18.38
C ALA A 126 7.65 1.50 -18.87
N ALA A 127 7.97 0.48 -19.67
CA ALA A 127 9.31 0.28 -20.21
C ALA A 127 9.78 1.44 -21.11
N GLU A 128 8.91 1.94 -21.99
CA GLU A 128 9.18 3.10 -22.87
C GLU A 128 9.54 4.37 -22.11
N ARG A 129 9.09 4.48 -20.85
CA ARG A 129 9.32 5.66 -19.98
C ARG A 129 10.32 5.38 -18.87
N GLY A 130 10.89 4.18 -18.80
CA GLY A 130 11.81 3.79 -17.73
C GLY A 130 11.16 3.73 -16.35
N LEU A 131 9.86 3.44 -16.28
CA LEU A 131 9.09 3.40 -15.03
C LEU A 131 9.07 1.99 -14.42
N ALA A 132 9.11 1.92 -13.10
CA ALA A 132 8.71 0.74 -12.35
C ALA A 132 7.19 0.56 -12.39
N ALA A 133 6.71 -0.65 -12.03
CA ALA A 133 5.30 -1.00 -12.03
C ALA A 133 4.82 -1.35 -10.61
N ASP A 134 3.55 -0.99 -10.30
CA ASP A 134 2.93 -1.29 -9.01
C ASP A 134 1.44 -1.62 -9.22
N PHE A 135 0.98 -2.73 -8.65
CA PHE A 135 -0.38 -3.21 -8.89
C PHE A 135 -1.10 -3.53 -7.58
N HIS A 136 -2.38 -3.12 -7.49
CA HIS A 136 -3.33 -3.73 -6.55
C HIS A 136 -3.92 -4.96 -7.21
N VAL A 137 -3.83 -6.10 -6.55
CA VAL A 137 -4.02 -7.41 -7.18
C VAL A 137 -4.92 -8.28 -6.35
N ASP A 138 -5.98 -8.80 -6.98
CA ASP A 138 -6.84 -9.83 -6.41
C ASP A 138 -7.26 -9.53 -4.96
N GLU A 139 -7.69 -8.29 -4.69
CA GLU A 139 -8.19 -7.86 -3.39
C GLU A 139 -9.62 -8.35 -3.17
N THR A 140 -9.80 -9.65 -3.27
CA THR A 140 -11.08 -10.34 -3.18
C THR A 140 -10.92 -11.74 -2.60
N MET A 141 -12.00 -12.30 -2.04
CA MET A 141 -12.08 -13.69 -1.63
C MET A 141 -12.59 -14.63 -2.74
N ASP A 142 -12.79 -14.12 -3.96
CA ASP A 142 -13.17 -14.93 -5.10
C ASP A 142 -11.94 -15.72 -5.62
N PRO A 143 -11.92 -17.05 -5.47
CA PRO A 143 -10.79 -17.86 -5.92
C PRO A 143 -10.58 -17.85 -7.44
N SER A 144 -11.57 -17.40 -8.21
CA SER A 144 -11.45 -17.26 -9.67
C SER A 144 -10.70 -16.01 -10.11
N SER A 145 -10.43 -15.06 -9.19
CA SER A 145 -9.59 -13.91 -9.47
C SER A 145 -8.12 -14.32 -9.45
N GLU A 146 -7.50 -14.37 -10.63
CA GLU A 146 -6.13 -14.82 -10.85
C GLU A 146 -5.30 -13.75 -11.57
N THR A 147 -5.52 -12.47 -11.24
CA THR A 147 -4.80 -11.39 -11.91
C THR A 147 -3.32 -11.35 -11.54
N LEU A 148 -2.95 -11.84 -10.36
CA LEU A 148 -1.54 -12.06 -9.98
C LEU A 148 -0.80 -12.97 -10.96
N ARG A 149 -1.45 -14.08 -11.34
CA ARG A 149 -0.91 -15.01 -12.33
C ARG A 149 -0.75 -14.34 -13.68
N ALA A 150 -1.77 -13.61 -14.13
CA ALA A 150 -1.73 -12.88 -15.39
C ALA A 150 -0.61 -11.82 -15.44
N ILE A 151 -0.37 -11.12 -14.33
CA ILE A 151 0.75 -10.15 -14.20
C ILE A 151 2.09 -10.87 -14.32
N ALA A 152 2.29 -11.97 -13.59
CA ALA A 152 3.54 -12.73 -13.64
C ALA A 152 3.81 -13.28 -15.05
N GLU A 153 2.79 -13.80 -15.71
CA GLU A 153 2.86 -14.25 -17.11
C GLU A 153 3.23 -13.10 -18.06
N ALA A 154 2.56 -11.93 -17.92
CA ALA A 154 2.84 -10.76 -18.76
C ALA A 154 4.26 -10.21 -18.56
N VAL A 155 4.77 -10.19 -17.33
CA VAL A 155 6.16 -9.79 -17.05
C VAL A 155 7.16 -10.73 -17.72
N LEU A 156 6.94 -12.05 -17.62
CA LEU A 156 7.79 -13.05 -18.26
C LEU A 156 7.71 -12.98 -19.79
N GLU A 157 6.52 -12.80 -20.35
CA GLU A 157 6.29 -12.70 -21.81
C GLU A 157 6.92 -11.45 -22.42
N THR A 158 6.79 -10.30 -21.74
CA THR A 158 7.31 -9.02 -22.24
C THR A 158 8.79 -8.82 -21.98
N GLY A 159 9.37 -9.60 -21.06
CA GLY A 159 10.75 -9.40 -20.58
C GLY A 159 10.92 -8.07 -19.84
N PHE A 160 9.86 -7.59 -19.16
CA PHE A 160 9.93 -6.36 -18.39
C PHE A 160 10.91 -6.53 -17.22
N ASP A 161 11.93 -5.67 -17.14
CA ASP A 161 13.09 -5.81 -16.25
C ASP A 161 13.15 -4.78 -15.11
N ALA A 162 12.26 -3.77 -15.13
CA ALA A 162 12.14 -2.84 -14.03
C ALA A 162 11.42 -3.47 -12.83
N PRO A 163 11.57 -2.93 -11.60
CA PRO A 163 10.91 -3.45 -10.42
C PRO A 163 9.38 -3.50 -10.57
N VAL A 164 8.80 -4.63 -10.18
CA VAL A 164 7.34 -4.82 -10.12
C VAL A 164 6.93 -5.13 -8.69
N VAL A 165 5.98 -4.37 -8.17
CA VAL A 165 5.36 -4.58 -6.86
C VAL A 165 3.90 -4.97 -7.05
N VAL A 166 3.42 -5.93 -6.27
CA VAL A 166 2.03 -6.39 -6.27
C VAL A 166 1.48 -6.41 -4.84
N GLY A 167 0.41 -5.69 -4.60
CA GLY A 167 -0.25 -5.58 -3.30
C GLY A 167 -1.43 -6.55 -3.16
N HIS A 168 -1.85 -6.83 -1.91
CA HIS A 168 -3.00 -7.63 -1.49
C HIS A 168 -2.89 -9.13 -1.78
N CYS A 169 -3.14 -9.57 -2.99
CA CYS A 169 -3.13 -10.98 -3.42
C CYS A 169 -4.02 -11.88 -2.53
N CYS A 170 -5.19 -11.39 -2.13
CA CYS A 170 -6.05 -12.04 -1.14
C CYS A 170 -6.64 -13.35 -1.65
N SER A 171 -7.00 -13.43 -2.94
CA SER A 171 -7.65 -14.61 -3.53
C SER A 171 -6.83 -15.89 -3.42
N LEU A 172 -5.49 -15.78 -3.33
CA LEU A 172 -4.61 -16.94 -3.14
C LEU A 172 -4.98 -17.79 -1.93
N SER A 173 -5.50 -17.17 -0.85
CA SER A 173 -5.88 -17.87 0.37
C SER A 173 -7.12 -18.74 0.23
N THR A 174 -7.89 -18.59 -0.84
CA THR A 174 -9.13 -19.32 -1.14
C THR A 174 -9.03 -20.20 -2.38
N GLN A 175 -7.93 -20.09 -3.13
CA GLN A 175 -7.68 -20.94 -4.30
C GLN A 175 -7.35 -22.39 -3.90
N ASP A 176 -7.46 -23.29 -4.87
CA ASP A 176 -6.90 -24.63 -4.73
C ASP A 176 -5.40 -24.55 -4.42
N GLU A 177 -4.93 -25.33 -3.45
CA GLU A 177 -3.55 -25.26 -2.98
C GLU A 177 -2.52 -25.48 -4.11
N GLY A 178 -2.75 -26.47 -4.98
CA GLY A 178 -1.88 -26.73 -6.12
C GLY A 178 -1.82 -25.53 -7.07
N ARG A 179 -2.99 -24.95 -7.35
CA ARG A 179 -3.11 -23.78 -8.23
C ARG A 179 -2.39 -22.54 -7.63
N ALA A 180 -2.60 -22.30 -6.35
CA ALA A 180 -1.91 -21.21 -5.66
C ALA A 180 -0.38 -21.39 -5.69
N MET A 181 0.12 -22.61 -5.43
CA MET A 181 1.55 -22.92 -5.47
C MET A 181 2.16 -22.72 -6.87
N GLU A 182 1.48 -23.15 -7.93
CA GLU A 182 1.89 -22.88 -9.32
C GLU A 182 1.97 -21.38 -9.62
N THR A 183 1.02 -20.59 -9.11
CA THR A 183 1.03 -19.13 -9.25
C THR A 183 2.23 -18.53 -8.54
N LEU A 184 2.54 -18.96 -7.31
CA LEU A 184 3.72 -18.50 -6.58
C LEU A 184 5.04 -18.86 -7.29
N ASP A 185 5.12 -20.01 -7.94
CA ASP A 185 6.29 -20.39 -8.74
C ASP A 185 6.47 -19.47 -9.95
N LEU A 186 5.38 -18.99 -10.56
CA LEU A 186 5.44 -17.96 -11.62
C LEU A 186 5.88 -16.60 -11.05
N VAL A 187 5.33 -16.19 -9.91
CA VAL A 187 5.69 -14.94 -9.21
C VAL A 187 7.18 -14.90 -8.88
N ALA A 188 7.71 -16.03 -8.36
CA ALA A 188 9.14 -16.15 -8.06
C ALA A 188 10.00 -16.02 -9.33
N ARG A 189 9.61 -16.69 -10.42
CA ARG A 189 10.33 -16.62 -11.71
C ARG A 189 10.27 -15.25 -12.35
N ALA A 190 9.14 -14.54 -12.20
CA ALA A 190 8.95 -13.19 -12.70
C ALA A 190 9.65 -12.13 -11.82
N GLY A 191 10.19 -12.51 -10.66
CA GLY A 191 10.90 -11.59 -9.76
C GLY A 191 10.02 -10.52 -9.13
N LEU A 192 8.73 -10.81 -8.91
CA LEU A 192 7.81 -9.84 -8.33
C LEU A 192 8.08 -9.64 -6.83
N ASN A 193 7.83 -8.42 -6.35
CA ASN A 193 7.83 -8.06 -4.94
C ASN A 193 6.39 -8.00 -4.43
N VAL A 194 6.09 -8.68 -3.33
CA VAL A 194 4.74 -8.73 -2.78
C VAL A 194 4.60 -7.83 -1.56
N VAL A 195 3.49 -7.10 -1.46
CA VAL A 195 3.11 -6.34 -0.27
C VAL A 195 1.83 -6.94 0.32
N SER A 196 1.92 -7.47 1.52
CA SER A 196 0.76 -7.92 2.31
C SER A 196 0.21 -6.77 3.15
N LEU A 197 -1.11 -6.65 3.20
CA LEU A 197 -1.84 -5.53 3.80
C LEU A 197 -2.88 -6.07 4.81
N PRO A 198 -2.43 -6.80 5.85
CA PRO A 198 -3.31 -7.67 6.63
C PRO A 198 -4.41 -6.92 7.36
N MET A 199 -4.17 -5.72 7.86
CA MET A 199 -5.17 -4.99 8.65
C MET A 199 -6.34 -4.53 7.79
N CYS A 200 -6.07 -3.93 6.64
CA CYS A 200 -7.11 -3.49 5.72
C CYS A 200 -7.84 -4.69 5.09
N ASN A 201 -7.11 -5.70 4.65
CA ASN A 201 -7.72 -6.88 4.06
C ASN A 201 -8.60 -7.65 5.05
N LEU A 202 -8.18 -7.79 6.32
CA LEU A 202 -9.06 -8.34 7.37
C LEU A 202 -10.35 -7.55 7.54
N PHE A 203 -10.28 -6.24 7.41
CA PHE A 203 -11.44 -5.37 7.57
C PHE A 203 -12.41 -5.47 6.40
N LEU A 204 -11.89 -5.53 5.17
CA LEU A 204 -12.69 -5.52 3.93
C LEU A 204 -13.20 -6.88 3.49
N GLN A 205 -12.53 -7.98 3.92
CA GLN A 205 -12.87 -9.32 3.42
C GLN A 205 -13.88 -10.05 4.29
N ASP A 206 -14.73 -10.88 3.63
CA ASP A 206 -15.76 -11.73 4.23
C ASP A 206 -16.69 -11.00 5.22
N ARG A 207 -16.96 -9.70 4.99
CA ARG A 207 -17.83 -8.91 5.83
C ARG A 207 -19.29 -9.17 5.49
N GLN A 208 -20.03 -9.70 6.45
CA GLN A 208 -21.46 -9.96 6.35
C GLN A 208 -22.18 -9.49 7.63
N ALA A 209 -23.31 -8.81 7.46
CA ALA A 209 -24.09 -8.34 8.60
C ALA A 209 -24.51 -9.51 9.52
N GLY A 210 -24.26 -9.36 10.82
CA GLY A 210 -24.63 -10.36 11.82
C GLY A 210 -23.78 -11.65 11.83
N ARG A 211 -22.69 -11.71 11.03
CA ARG A 211 -21.78 -12.86 10.98
C ARG A 211 -20.33 -12.45 11.22
N THR A 212 -19.64 -13.19 12.07
CA THR A 212 -18.18 -13.05 12.21
C THR A 212 -17.48 -13.55 10.95
N PRO A 213 -16.50 -12.83 10.40
CA PRO A 213 -15.70 -13.26 9.24
C PRO A 213 -15.02 -14.61 9.52
N ARG A 214 -14.98 -15.49 8.53
CA ARG A 214 -14.33 -16.82 8.58
C ARG A 214 -13.09 -16.85 7.70
N ASP A 215 -13.17 -16.23 6.53
CA ASP A 215 -12.07 -16.05 5.58
C ASP A 215 -11.62 -14.59 5.62
N ARG A 216 -10.32 -14.36 5.77
CA ARG A 216 -9.82 -13.03 6.17
C ARG A 216 -8.91 -12.35 5.13
N GLY A 217 -8.70 -12.95 3.97
CA GLY A 217 -7.97 -12.33 2.86
C GLY A 217 -6.47 -12.10 3.10
N ILE A 218 -5.86 -12.78 4.06
CA ILE A 218 -4.41 -12.73 4.26
C ILE A 218 -3.74 -13.59 3.22
N THR A 219 -2.83 -13.00 2.44
CA THR A 219 -2.10 -13.74 1.42
C THR A 219 -1.07 -14.71 2.00
N LEU A 220 -0.54 -15.60 1.16
CA LEU A 220 0.28 -16.75 1.54
C LEU A 220 1.75 -16.37 1.79
N VAL A 221 2.00 -15.54 2.83
CA VAL A 221 3.32 -14.92 3.08
C VAL A 221 4.41 -15.93 3.41
N HIS A 222 4.09 -17.04 4.10
CA HIS A 222 5.07 -18.09 4.43
C HIS A 222 5.47 -18.89 3.19
N GLU A 223 4.51 -19.23 2.35
CA GLU A 223 4.71 -19.97 1.09
C GLU A 223 5.50 -19.12 0.09
N MET A 224 5.28 -17.80 0.08
CA MET A 224 6.07 -16.83 -0.66
C MET A 224 7.52 -16.77 -0.17
N ALA A 225 7.72 -16.62 1.14
CA ALA A 225 9.05 -16.58 1.75
C ALA A 225 9.84 -17.87 1.50
N ALA A 226 9.17 -19.04 1.55
CA ALA A 226 9.77 -20.33 1.24
C ALA A 226 10.27 -20.44 -0.20
N ARG A 227 9.72 -19.65 -1.13
CA ARG A 227 10.12 -19.53 -2.54
C ARG A 227 11.12 -18.41 -2.82
N GLY A 228 11.55 -17.70 -1.78
CA GLY A 228 12.44 -16.54 -1.93
C GLY A 228 11.77 -15.31 -2.55
N ILE A 229 10.44 -15.28 -2.63
CA ILE A 229 9.70 -14.10 -3.06
C ILE A 229 9.86 -13.01 -1.97
N PRO A 230 10.31 -11.79 -2.33
CA PRO A 230 10.39 -10.70 -1.38
C PRO A 230 8.99 -10.29 -0.89
N VAL A 231 8.74 -10.41 0.42
CA VAL A 231 7.48 -10.00 1.06
C VAL A 231 7.71 -8.77 1.91
N SER A 232 6.83 -7.80 1.76
CA SER A 232 6.74 -6.59 2.59
C SER A 232 5.37 -6.52 3.24
N PHE A 233 5.25 -5.72 4.31
CA PHE A 233 3.98 -5.37 4.93
C PHE A 233 3.81 -3.87 4.96
N ALA A 234 2.57 -3.39 4.81
CA ALA A 234 2.23 -1.98 4.89
C ALA A 234 0.90 -1.76 5.63
N SER A 235 0.64 -0.51 6.00
CA SER A 235 -0.59 -0.11 6.68
C SER A 235 -1.80 -0.14 5.74
N ASP A 236 -1.58 0.13 4.45
CA ASP A 236 -2.65 0.41 3.51
C ASP A 236 -3.42 1.68 3.90
N ASN A 237 -4.72 1.74 3.66
CA ASN A 237 -5.55 2.89 4.01
C ASN A 237 -5.52 3.19 5.51
N THR A 238 -5.63 4.46 5.84
CA THR A 238 -5.62 4.96 7.20
C THR A 238 -6.62 6.09 7.32
N ARG A 239 -7.65 5.90 8.15
CA ARG A 239 -8.69 6.90 8.45
C ARG A 239 -9.32 7.53 7.21
N ASP A 240 -9.67 6.71 6.26
CA ASP A 240 -10.39 7.11 5.06
C ASP A 240 -11.90 6.77 5.15
N PRO A 241 -12.72 7.13 4.14
CA PRO A 241 -14.16 6.97 4.21
C PRO A 241 -14.66 5.54 4.39
N PHE A 242 -13.85 4.53 4.13
CA PHE A 242 -14.26 3.13 4.24
C PHE A 242 -13.46 2.33 5.28
N TYR A 243 -12.27 2.81 5.69
CA TYR A 243 -11.44 2.18 6.71
C TYR A 243 -11.02 3.22 7.76
N ALA A 244 -11.66 3.20 8.92
CA ALA A 244 -11.59 4.27 9.90
C ALA A 244 -10.34 4.23 10.83
N TYR A 245 -9.50 3.21 10.74
CA TYR A 245 -8.46 2.90 11.72
C TYR A 245 -7.05 3.19 11.20
N GLY A 246 -6.06 3.03 12.10
CA GLY A 246 -4.66 3.23 11.81
C GLY A 246 -4.18 4.67 12.06
N ASP A 247 -2.87 4.84 12.18
CA ASP A 247 -2.22 6.12 12.43
C ASP A 247 -0.84 6.21 11.77
N MET A 248 -0.62 5.52 10.65
CA MET A 248 0.67 5.43 9.95
C MET A 248 1.81 4.86 10.80
N ASP A 249 1.49 4.05 11.82
CA ASP A 249 2.45 3.43 12.73
C ASP A 249 2.89 2.05 12.21
N MET A 250 4.09 1.96 11.63
CA MET A 250 4.63 0.70 11.13
C MET A 250 4.93 -0.32 12.24
N LEU A 251 5.08 0.11 13.49
CA LEU A 251 5.21 -0.83 14.61
C LEU A 251 3.85 -1.47 14.97
N GLU A 252 2.75 -0.75 14.78
CA GLU A 252 1.41 -1.34 14.84
C GLU A 252 1.24 -2.39 13.75
N VAL A 253 1.58 -2.07 12.50
CA VAL A 253 1.53 -3.01 11.38
C VAL A 253 2.35 -4.26 11.67
N MET A 254 3.57 -4.10 12.17
CA MET A 254 4.46 -5.21 12.51
C MET A 254 3.86 -6.10 13.62
N ARG A 255 3.28 -5.50 14.64
CA ARG A 255 2.63 -6.22 15.76
C ARG A 255 1.41 -7.01 15.30
N GLU A 256 0.54 -6.38 14.52
CA GLU A 256 -0.68 -7.03 14.03
C GLU A 256 -0.38 -8.08 12.96
N ALA A 257 0.50 -7.79 12.00
CA ALA A 257 0.95 -8.78 11.01
C ALA A 257 1.56 -10.02 11.68
N THR A 258 2.35 -9.84 12.75
CA THR A 258 2.94 -10.96 13.50
C THR A 258 1.85 -11.84 14.11
N ARG A 259 0.82 -11.27 14.73
CA ARG A 259 -0.28 -12.01 15.33
C ARG A 259 -1.16 -12.70 14.30
N ILE A 260 -1.44 -12.01 13.20
CA ILE A 260 -2.37 -12.46 12.16
C ILE A 260 -1.69 -13.51 11.27
N GLY A 261 -0.47 -13.27 10.86
CA GLY A 261 0.31 -14.11 9.94
C GLY A 261 1.19 -15.15 10.66
N HIS A 262 1.13 -15.25 12.00
CA HIS A 262 1.94 -16.18 12.81
C HIS A 262 3.45 -16.07 12.51
N LEU A 263 3.98 -14.82 12.47
CA LEU A 263 5.35 -14.60 12.07
C LEU A 263 6.40 -14.84 13.19
N ASP A 264 5.94 -15.02 14.42
CA ASP A 264 6.74 -15.11 15.65
C ASP A 264 7.52 -16.40 15.81
N HIS A 265 7.04 -17.52 15.26
CA HIS A 265 7.68 -18.85 15.31
C HIS A 265 8.21 -19.31 13.95
N ALA A 266 8.20 -18.45 12.95
CA ALA A 266 8.68 -18.76 11.62
C ALA A 266 10.19 -18.58 11.48
N GLY A 267 10.82 -19.40 10.62
CA GLY A 267 12.27 -19.35 10.39
C GLY A 267 12.80 -18.08 9.72
N PRO A 268 12.07 -17.39 8.80
CA PRO A 268 12.54 -16.14 8.20
C PRO A 268 12.72 -15.01 9.20
N ASP A 269 13.70 -14.14 8.96
CA ASP A 269 13.82 -12.85 9.66
C ASP A 269 12.77 -11.86 9.12
N TRP A 270 11.57 -11.93 9.69
CA TRP A 270 10.43 -11.11 9.28
C TRP A 270 10.61 -9.62 9.56
N SER A 271 11.57 -9.21 10.40
CA SER A 271 11.86 -7.78 10.58
C SER A 271 12.22 -7.09 9.27
N ARG A 272 12.86 -7.82 8.36
CA ARG A 272 13.22 -7.32 7.03
C ARG A 272 12.00 -6.92 6.19
N ALA A 273 10.86 -7.59 6.37
CA ALA A 273 9.63 -7.32 5.63
C ALA A 273 9.02 -5.94 5.97
N PHE A 274 9.47 -5.29 7.04
CA PHE A 274 9.05 -3.96 7.47
C PHE A 274 10.14 -2.89 7.27
N LEU A 275 11.34 -3.28 6.89
CA LEU A 275 12.51 -2.40 6.83
C LEU A 275 13.22 -2.49 5.46
N THR A 276 14.10 -3.48 5.30
CA THR A 276 15.00 -3.57 4.15
C THR A 276 14.30 -4.07 2.89
N THR A 277 13.31 -4.95 3.00
CA THR A 277 12.59 -5.49 1.84
C THR A 277 11.75 -4.42 1.15
N PRO A 278 10.87 -3.66 1.85
CA PRO A 278 10.13 -2.57 1.21
C PRO A 278 11.05 -1.46 0.68
N ALA A 279 12.13 -1.12 1.38
CA ALA A 279 13.08 -0.13 0.89
C ALA A 279 13.64 -0.54 -0.48
N ARG A 280 14.10 -1.80 -0.62
CA ARG A 280 14.63 -2.33 -1.89
C ARG A 280 13.55 -2.41 -2.98
N ALA A 281 12.36 -2.90 -2.65
CA ALA A 281 11.26 -3.03 -3.60
C ALA A 281 10.84 -1.66 -4.18
N CYS A 282 10.94 -0.60 -3.36
CA CYS A 282 10.60 0.76 -3.75
C CYS A 282 11.79 1.58 -4.27
N GLY A 283 13.02 1.04 -4.22
CA GLY A 283 14.22 1.77 -4.63
C GLY A 283 14.69 2.84 -3.64
N PHE A 284 14.24 2.77 -2.37
CA PHE A 284 14.74 3.61 -1.29
C PHE A 284 16.06 3.07 -0.73
N GLU A 285 16.80 3.94 -0.06
CA GLU A 285 17.98 3.51 0.70
C GLU A 285 17.59 2.54 1.81
N ALA A 286 18.18 1.35 1.81
CA ALA A 286 17.88 0.36 2.83
C ALA A 286 18.51 0.75 4.18
N PRO A 287 17.74 0.69 5.29
CA PRO A 287 18.27 1.00 6.60
C PRO A 287 19.38 0.05 7.02
N SER A 288 20.38 0.55 7.75
CA SER A 288 21.53 -0.21 8.20
C SER A 288 21.97 0.21 9.60
N LEU A 289 22.45 -0.75 10.39
CA LEU A 289 23.09 -0.52 11.69
C LEU A 289 24.62 -0.64 11.62
N THR A 290 25.20 -0.59 10.41
CA THR A 290 26.65 -0.65 10.23
C THR A 290 27.30 0.69 10.63
N PRO A 291 28.57 0.66 11.15
CA PRO A 291 29.30 1.88 11.45
C PRO A 291 29.40 2.80 10.22
N GLY A 292 29.03 4.08 10.39
CA GLY A 292 29.00 5.09 9.33
C GLY A 292 27.64 5.26 8.65
N ALA A 293 26.67 4.37 8.88
CA ALA A 293 25.30 4.57 8.41
C ALA A 293 24.60 5.72 9.16
N PRO A 294 23.61 6.40 8.53
CA PRO A 294 22.78 7.37 9.23
C PRO A 294 22.14 6.77 10.48
N ALA A 295 22.17 7.50 11.58
CA ALA A 295 21.56 7.06 12.84
C ALA A 295 20.06 7.42 12.86
N ASP A 296 19.30 6.87 11.91
CA ASP A 296 17.84 6.93 11.85
C ASP A 296 17.28 5.70 12.56
N LEU A 297 16.82 5.88 13.80
CA LEU A 297 16.49 4.79 14.70
C LEU A 297 15.16 5.01 15.40
N VAL A 298 14.44 3.90 15.63
CA VAL A 298 13.30 3.86 16.57
C VAL A 298 13.72 3.01 17.77
N LEU A 299 13.77 3.63 18.95
CA LEU A 299 14.17 3.00 20.19
C LEU A 299 12.95 2.74 21.06
N ALA A 300 12.67 1.47 21.36
CA ALA A 300 11.60 1.04 22.24
C ALA A 300 12.16 0.56 23.60
N ARG A 301 11.35 0.65 24.66
CA ARG A 301 11.69 0.10 25.97
C ARG A 301 11.42 -1.41 26.08
N ALA A 302 11.76 -2.14 25.02
CA ALA A 302 11.59 -3.59 24.94
C ALA A 302 12.98 -4.26 24.90
N ARG A 303 13.10 -5.39 25.57
CA ARG A 303 14.36 -6.19 25.64
C ARG A 303 14.26 -7.46 24.76
N SER A 304 13.07 -7.72 24.23
CA SER A 304 12.79 -8.88 23.36
C SER A 304 11.66 -8.58 22.40
N TRP A 305 11.50 -9.38 21.38
CA TRP A 305 10.37 -9.30 20.46
C TRP A 305 9.02 -9.45 21.19
N THR A 306 8.93 -10.33 22.17
CA THR A 306 7.72 -10.50 22.99
C THR A 306 7.35 -9.21 23.72
N GLU A 307 8.32 -8.53 24.33
CA GLU A 307 8.06 -7.25 25.01
C GLU A 307 7.73 -6.13 24.01
N LEU A 308 8.36 -6.14 22.82
CA LEU A 308 8.08 -5.16 21.77
C LEU A 308 6.62 -5.26 21.31
N PHE A 309 6.12 -6.47 21.08
CA PHE A 309 4.78 -6.68 20.57
C PHE A 309 3.69 -6.73 21.65
N ALA A 310 4.06 -6.82 22.92
CA ALA A 310 3.11 -6.81 24.04
C ALA A 310 2.43 -5.46 24.27
N ARG A 311 3.08 -4.34 23.87
CA ARG A 311 2.62 -2.98 24.12
C ARG A 311 2.66 -2.13 22.84
N PRO A 312 1.87 -1.03 22.76
CA PRO A 312 1.92 -0.08 21.64
C PRO A 312 3.26 0.65 21.48
N GLN A 313 4.13 0.66 22.52
CA GLN A 313 5.41 1.40 22.56
C GLN A 313 5.22 2.90 22.26
N ALA A 314 4.18 3.49 22.85
CA ALA A 314 3.87 4.92 22.68
C ALA A 314 4.96 5.87 23.24
N ASP A 315 5.83 5.34 24.11
CA ASP A 315 6.97 6.04 24.73
C ASP A 315 8.30 5.81 23.99
N ARG A 316 8.25 5.38 22.71
CA ARG A 316 9.43 5.21 21.85
C ARG A 316 10.16 6.53 21.64
N ILE A 317 11.47 6.45 21.41
CA ILE A 317 12.29 7.59 21.00
C ILE A 317 12.63 7.39 19.51
N VAL A 318 12.40 8.42 18.71
CA VAL A 318 12.76 8.43 17.30
C VAL A 318 13.97 9.34 17.10
N LEU A 319 15.00 8.80 16.45
CA LEU A 319 16.20 9.55 16.06
C LEU A 319 16.22 9.75 14.56
N ARG A 320 16.65 10.94 14.12
CA ARG A 320 17.00 11.29 12.75
C ARG A 320 18.41 11.89 12.74
N GLY A 321 19.31 11.30 11.98
CA GLY A 321 20.71 11.71 11.97
C GLY A 321 21.32 11.73 13.36
N GLY A 322 20.95 10.82 14.26
CA GLY A 322 21.41 10.73 15.64
C GLY A 322 20.80 11.74 16.63
N ARG A 323 19.81 12.52 16.21
CA ARG A 323 19.11 13.48 17.08
C ARG A 323 17.67 13.05 17.31
N ALA A 324 17.20 13.14 18.55
CA ALA A 324 15.78 12.91 18.84
C ALA A 324 14.92 13.97 18.15
N ILE A 325 13.85 13.53 17.54
CA ILE A 325 12.82 14.40 16.96
C ILE A 325 11.67 14.60 17.93
N ASP A 326 10.84 15.62 17.68
CA ASP A 326 9.54 15.74 18.34
C ASP A 326 8.60 14.65 17.76
N THR A 327 8.07 13.81 18.65
CA THR A 327 7.13 12.73 18.34
C THR A 327 5.70 13.05 18.76
N THR A 328 5.40 14.32 19.00
CA THR A 328 4.04 14.79 19.29
C THR A 328 3.17 14.57 18.07
N LEU A 329 2.10 13.79 18.21
CA LEU A 329 1.15 13.54 17.16
C LEU A 329 0.27 14.79 16.93
N PRO A 330 -0.13 15.06 15.67
CA PRO A 330 -1.06 16.14 15.38
C PRO A 330 -2.43 15.86 16.01
N ASP A 331 -3.15 16.91 16.39
CA ASP A 331 -4.50 16.79 16.93
C ASP A 331 -5.49 16.50 15.81
N TYR A 332 -6.35 15.51 15.99
CA TYR A 332 -7.41 15.20 15.02
C TYR A 332 -8.34 16.37 14.71
N ALA A 333 -8.55 17.27 15.70
CA ALA A 333 -9.35 18.48 15.53
C ALA A 333 -8.83 19.42 14.40
N GLU A 334 -7.57 19.29 13.98
CA GLU A 334 -7.03 20.07 12.86
C GLU A 334 -7.75 19.81 11.53
N LEU A 335 -8.47 18.67 11.41
CA LEU A 335 -9.20 18.28 10.22
C LEU A 335 -10.73 18.41 10.35
N ASP A 336 -11.25 18.89 11.49
CA ASP A 336 -12.70 18.92 11.76
C ASP A 336 -13.48 19.69 10.69
N ASP A 337 -12.95 20.82 10.21
CA ASP A 337 -13.59 21.62 9.16
C ASP A 337 -13.68 20.92 7.79
N LEU A 338 -12.76 20.00 7.51
CA LEU A 338 -12.82 19.13 6.34
C LEU A 338 -13.84 18.01 6.55
N MET A 339 -13.84 17.39 7.74
CA MET A 339 -14.73 16.29 8.08
C MET A 339 -16.19 16.73 8.17
N GLU A 340 -16.47 17.94 8.66
CA GLU A 340 -17.82 18.51 8.70
C GLU A 340 -18.43 18.69 7.30
N LYS A 341 -17.61 18.99 6.29
CA LYS A 341 -18.04 19.08 4.89
C LYS A 341 -18.40 17.71 4.30
N THR A 342 -17.76 16.66 4.80
CA THR A 342 -17.94 15.27 4.33
C THR A 342 -19.07 14.53 5.06
N ALA A 343 -19.46 14.97 6.25
CA ALA A 343 -20.57 14.39 7.01
C ALA A 343 -21.91 14.66 6.33
N ALA A 344 -22.28 13.84 5.36
CA ALA A 344 -23.70 13.74 4.98
C ALA A 344 -24.52 13.43 6.24
N PRO A 345 -25.70 14.04 6.44
CA PRO A 345 -26.51 13.79 7.63
C PRO A 345 -26.75 12.30 7.78
N MET A 346 -26.21 11.69 8.84
CA MET A 346 -26.48 10.29 9.16
C MET A 346 -27.98 10.07 9.13
N ARG A 347 -28.47 9.28 8.17
CA ARG A 347 -29.87 8.84 8.18
C ARG A 347 -30.08 8.15 9.51
N LYS A 348 -30.91 8.75 10.37
CA LYS A 348 -31.42 8.07 11.57
C LYS A 348 -31.99 6.72 11.11
N PRO A 349 -31.66 5.60 11.78
CA PRO A 349 -32.34 4.36 11.51
C PRO A 349 -33.84 4.60 11.61
N ALA A 350 -34.60 4.11 10.64
CA ALA A 350 -36.06 4.14 10.70
C ALA A 350 -36.48 3.37 11.96
N GLU A 351 -37.32 4.02 12.79
CA GLU A 351 -37.94 3.43 13.97
C GLU A 351 -38.81 2.23 13.62
#